data_050af409a92f1f344f37c20ba68962a0
#
_entry.id   050af409a92f1f344f37c20ba68962a0
#
_cell.length_a   1.000
_cell.length_b   1.000
_cell.length_c   1.000
_cell.angle_alpha   90.00
_cell.angle_beta   90.00
_cell.angle_gamma   90.00
#
_symmetry.space_group_name_H-M   'P 1'
#
loop_
_entity.id
_entity.type
_entity.pdbx_description
1 polymer ?
#
loop_
_entity_poly.entity_id
_entity_poly.type
_entity_poly.pdbx_seq_one_letter_code
_entity_poly.pdbx_strand_id
1 'polypeptide(L)'
;FYPIFITGLSGNGKTMNVQQACAASKRECIRVNITIETDEDDLLGGYRLQDGQTVWQNGPVIEAMERGAILLLDEIDLASNKIMCLQPILEGNGVFIKKINKFVKPAPGFNVIATANTKGQGSEDGKFIGTNILNEAFLERFPITVEQSYPSNKNEIKMLDNVMTQKGLTNQVDKKFAENLITW
;
A
#
# COMPACT_ATOMS: atom_id res chain seq x y z
N PHE A 1 12.22 12.95 0.73
CA PHE A 1 10.85 12.48 0.50
C PHE A 1 10.68 12.18 -0.99
N TYR A 2 10.44 10.92 -1.32
CA TYR A 2 10.26 10.47 -2.70
C TYR A 2 9.18 9.40 -2.72
N PRO A 3 7.93 9.74 -3.03
CA PRO A 3 6.86 8.76 -3.18
C PRO A 3 7.19 7.70 -4.23
N ILE A 4 6.84 6.46 -3.95
CA ILE A 4 7.14 5.30 -4.80
C ILE A 4 5.84 4.66 -5.27
N PHE A 5 5.72 4.40 -6.56
CA PHE A 5 4.61 3.66 -7.15
C PHE A 5 5.11 2.28 -7.60
N ILE A 6 4.52 1.22 -7.04
CA ILE A 6 4.88 -0.16 -7.37
C ILE A 6 3.72 -0.79 -8.14
N THR A 7 3.97 -1.14 -9.38
CA THR A 7 3.00 -1.81 -10.26
C THR A 7 3.41 -3.24 -10.55
N GLY A 8 2.48 -4.07 -10.96
CA GLY A 8 2.72 -5.46 -11.36
C GLY A 8 1.50 -6.33 -11.15
N LEU A 9 1.52 -7.52 -11.70
CA LEU A 9 0.40 -8.45 -11.66
C LEU A 9 -0.05 -8.80 -10.23
N SER A 10 -1.32 -9.16 -10.08
CA SER A 10 -1.86 -9.60 -8.79
C SER A 10 -1.14 -10.85 -8.28
N GLY A 11 -0.97 -10.95 -6.97
CA GLY A 11 -0.34 -12.13 -6.35
C GLY A 11 1.19 -12.19 -6.41
N ASN A 12 1.87 -11.21 -7.02
CA ASN A 12 3.34 -11.19 -7.11
C ASN A 12 4.06 -10.68 -5.82
N GLY A 13 3.31 -10.41 -4.75
CA GLY A 13 3.87 -10.07 -3.44
C GLY A 13 4.25 -8.62 -3.22
N LYS A 14 3.73 -7.64 -4.00
CA LYS A 14 4.04 -6.20 -3.85
C LYS A 14 3.91 -5.69 -2.42
N THR A 15 2.74 -5.87 -1.84
CA THR A 15 2.40 -5.44 -0.48
C THR A 15 3.32 -6.07 0.57
N MET A 16 3.53 -7.39 0.47
CA MET A 16 4.40 -8.16 1.37
C MET A 16 5.85 -7.66 1.27
N ASN A 17 6.32 -7.38 0.07
CA ASN A 17 7.69 -6.91 -0.16
C ASN A 17 7.95 -5.57 0.53
N VAL A 18 7.00 -4.63 0.42
CA VAL A 18 7.09 -3.34 1.13
C VAL A 18 7.10 -3.53 2.65
N GLN A 19 6.20 -4.35 3.18
CA GLN A 19 6.14 -4.61 4.62
C GLN A 19 7.42 -5.27 5.15
N GLN A 20 7.98 -6.23 4.42
CA GLN A 20 9.25 -6.87 4.78
C GLN A 20 10.43 -5.90 4.71
N ALA A 21 10.48 -5.05 3.69
CA ALA A 21 11.51 -4.02 3.57
C ALA A 21 11.45 -3.01 4.73
N CYS A 22 10.25 -2.59 5.12
CA CYS A 22 10.04 -1.75 6.30
C CYS A 22 10.49 -2.45 7.58
N ALA A 23 10.13 -3.71 7.78
CA ALA A 23 10.52 -4.50 8.95
C ALA A 23 12.05 -4.67 9.02
N ALA A 24 12.70 -5.03 7.90
CA ALA A 24 14.15 -5.17 7.82
C ALA A 24 14.89 -3.86 8.12
N SER A 25 14.31 -2.73 7.71
CA SER A 25 14.83 -1.38 7.95
C SER A 25 14.41 -0.81 9.32
N LYS A 26 13.69 -1.58 10.14
CA LYS A 26 13.11 -1.14 11.42
C LYS A 26 12.27 0.13 11.28
N ARG A 27 11.53 0.24 10.18
CA ARG A 27 10.63 1.36 9.88
C ARG A 27 9.19 0.94 10.12
N GLU A 28 8.45 1.78 10.80
CA GLU A 28 7.02 1.60 10.91
C GLU A 28 6.35 1.72 9.55
N CYS A 29 5.38 0.83 9.28
CA CYS A 29 4.59 0.83 8.05
C CYS A 29 3.11 0.84 8.42
N ILE A 30 2.42 1.89 8.03
CA ILE A 30 0.96 2.02 8.19
C ILE A 30 0.33 1.72 6.83
N ARG A 31 -0.36 0.59 6.74
CA ARG A 31 -1.03 0.15 5.51
C ARG A 31 -2.47 0.60 5.49
N VAL A 32 -2.89 1.14 4.35
CA VAL A 32 -4.27 1.48 4.03
C VAL A 32 -4.67 0.72 2.78
N ASN A 33 -5.68 -0.12 2.88
CA ASN A 33 -6.25 -0.79 1.72
C ASN A 33 -7.26 0.17 1.06
N ILE A 34 -6.99 0.55 -0.17
CA ILE A 34 -7.81 1.50 -0.92
C ILE A 34 -8.94 0.75 -1.61
N THR A 35 -10.11 1.33 -1.58
CA THR A 35 -11.31 0.85 -2.27
C THR A 35 -11.99 2.02 -2.99
N ILE A 36 -13.00 1.72 -3.80
CA ILE A 36 -13.78 2.76 -4.48
C ILE A 36 -14.53 3.68 -3.50
N GLU A 37 -14.85 3.16 -2.30
CA GLU A 37 -15.56 3.90 -1.25
C GLU A 37 -14.62 4.76 -0.40
N THR A 38 -13.30 4.48 -0.41
CA THR A 38 -12.32 5.20 0.42
C THR A 38 -12.37 6.70 0.16
N ASP A 39 -12.55 7.46 1.23
CA ASP A 39 -12.71 8.90 1.17
C ASP A 39 -11.75 9.68 2.10
N GLU A 40 -11.92 11.00 2.15
CA GLU A 40 -11.09 11.89 2.98
C GLU A 40 -11.21 11.56 4.47
N ASP A 41 -12.40 11.17 4.94
CA ASP A 41 -12.63 10.84 6.36
C ASP A 41 -11.95 9.54 6.76
N ASP A 42 -11.86 8.58 5.83
CA ASP A 42 -11.15 7.33 6.05
C ASP A 42 -9.63 7.54 6.07
N LEU A 43 -9.13 8.48 5.25
CA LEU A 43 -7.71 8.72 5.07
C LEU A 43 -7.14 9.72 6.08
N LEU A 44 -7.75 10.89 6.20
CA LEU A 44 -7.25 11.98 7.05
C LEU A 44 -7.84 11.94 8.46
N GLY A 45 -9.06 11.44 8.60
CA GLY A 45 -9.76 11.35 9.87
C GLY A 45 -11.11 12.03 9.86
N GLY A 46 -11.90 11.70 10.86
CA GLY A 46 -13.26 12.18 10.98
C GLY A 46 -13.75 12.21 12.42
N TYR A 47 -14.92 12.78 12.62
CA TYR A 47 -15.59 12.75 13.90
C TYR A 47 -16.20 11.36 14.15
N ARG A 48 -16.00 10.85 15.35
CA ARG A 48 -16.57 9.58 15.82
C ARG A 48 -17.31 9.82 17.14
N LEU A 49 -18.37 9.06 17.35
CA LEU A 49 -19.08 9.07 18.63
C LEU A 49 -18.36 8.12 19.59
N GLN A 50 -17.84 8.67 20.68
CA GLN A 50 -17.16 7.92 21.73
C GLN A 50 -17.71 8.40 23.08
N ASP A 51 -18.23 7.46 23.89
CA ASP A 51 -18.80 7.72 25.23
C ASP A 51 -19.85 8.85 25.26
N GLY A 52 -20.68 8.92 24.19
CA GLY A 52 -21.72 9.94 24.05
C GLY A 52 -21.23 11.31 23.61
N GLN A 53 -19.94 11.46 23.33
CA GLN A 53 -19.33 12.70 22.83
C GLN A 53 -18.80 12.54 21.40
N THR A 54 -18.89 13.59 20.62
CA THR A 54 -18.30 13.63 19.29
C THR A 54 -16.84 14.05 19.39
N VAL A 55 -15.92 13.13 19.10
CA VAL A 55 -14.48 13.37 19.16
C VAL A 55 -13.86 13.21 17.76
N TRP A 56 -12.83 14.01 17.48
CA TRP A 56 -12.04 13.82 16.28
C TRP A 56 -11.09 12.63 16.45
N GLN A 57 -11.04 11.77 15.44
CA GLN A 57 -10.08 10.68 15.36
C GLN A 57 -9.24 10.85 14.10
N ASN A 58 -7.91 10.87 14.25
CA ASN A 58 -6.99 10.91 13.11
C ASN A 58 -7.16 9.64 12.26
N GLY A 59 -7.07 9.82 10.97
CA GLY A 59 -6.98 8.72 10.02
C GLY A 59 -5.53 8.23 9.84
N PRO A 60 -5.34 7.08 9.19
CA PRO A 60 -4.04 6.44 9.06
C PRO A 60 -3.00 7.29 8.33
N VAL A 61 -3.41 8.17 7.43
CA VAL A 61 -2.52 9.10 6.72
C VAL A 61 -1.93 10.11 7.69
N ILE A 62 -2.77 10.71 8.54
CA ILE A 62 -2.32 11.69 9.54
C ILE A 62 -1.44 11.03 10.59
N GLU A 63 -1.78 9.81 11.03
CA GLU A 63 -0.94 9.04 11.94
C GLU A 63 0.43 8.75 11.34
N ALA A 64 0.50 8.33 10.08
CA ALA A 64 1.76 8.08 9.40
C ALA A 64 2.60 9.35 9.28
N MET A 65 1.98 10.49 8.95
CA MET A 65 2.65 11.78 8.86
C MET A 65 3.23 12.22 10.21
N GLU A 66 2.43 12.18 11.27
CA GLU A 66 2.86 12.62 12.61
C GLU A 66 3.95 11.71 13.21
N ARG A 67 3.93 10.41 12.89
CA ARG A 67 4.90 9.41 13.40
C ARG A 67 6.14 9.27 12.52
N GLY A 68 6.18 9.87 11.33
CA GLY A 68 7.27 9.69 10.38
C GLY A 68 7.35 8.27 9.82
N ALA A 69 6.21 7.57 9.76
CA ALA A 69 6.10 6.21 9.26
C ALA A 69 6.09 6.15 7.72
N ILE A 70 6.23 4.94 7.17
CA ILE A 70 5.93 4.67 5.77
C ILE A 70 4.41 4.46 5.64
N LEU A 71 3.77 5.29 4.83
CA LEU A 71 2.37 5.12 4.44
C LEU A 71 2.32 4.21 3.21
N LEU A 72 1.70 3.03 3.35
CA LEU A 72 1.48 2.10 2.26
C LEU A 72 0.03 2.19 1.80
N LEU A 73 -0.20 2.79 0.62
CA LEU A 73 -1.49 2.84 -0.05
C LEU A 73 -1.60 1.62 -0.96
N ASP A 74 -2.34 0.61 -0.50
CA ASP A 74 -2.44 -0.66 -1.20
C ASP A 74 -3.65 -0.67 -2.14
N GLU A 75 -3.46 -1.20 -3.36
CA GLU A 75 -4.47 -1.28 -4.42
C GLU A 75 -5.03 0.10 -4.83
N ILE A 76 -4.13 1.08 -5.01
CA ILE A 76 -4.52 2.46 -5.28
C ILE A 76 -5.30 2.65 -6.60
N ASP A 77 -5.18 1.72 -7.52
CA ASP A 77 -5.92 1.68 -8.78
C ASP A 77 -7.42 1.37 -8.62
N LEU A 78 -7.87 1.01 -7.43
CA LEU A 78 -9.29 0.92 -7.07
C LEU A 78 -9.88 2.27 -6.62
N ALA A 79 -9.03 3.27 -6.38
CA ALA A 79 -9.44 4.56 -5.82
C ALA A 79 -10.41 5.32 -6.72
N SER A 80 -11.36 6.02 -6.10
CA SER A 80 -12.14 7.06 -6.76
C SER A 80 -11.39 8.41 -6.72
N ASN A 81 -11.95 9.43 -7.37
CA ASN A 81 -11.38 10.79 -7.33
C ASN A 81 -11.30 11.41 -5.92
N LYS A 82 -11.95 10.81 -4.93
CA LYS A 82 -11.88 11.26 -3.52
C LYS A 82 -10.46 11.21 -2.95
N ILE A 83 -9.58 10.37 -3.53
CA ILE A 83 -8.17 10.24 -3.12
C ILE A 83 -7.34 11.51 -3.41
N MET A 84 -7.86 12.45 -4.18
CA MET A 84 -7.15 13.69 -4.51
C MET A 84 -6.81 14.56 -3.28
N CYS A 85 -7.43 14.32 -2.13
CA CYS A 85 -7.03 14.92 -0.85
C CYS A 85 -5.56 14.60 -0.47
N LEU A 86 -4.96 13.55 -1.04
CA LEU A 86 -3.56 13.17 -0.81
C LEU A 86 -2.54 13.96 -1.65
N GLN A 87 -2.96 14.74 -2.64
CA GLN A 87 -2.03 15.48 -3.51
C GLN A 87 -1.00 16.33 -2.75
N PRO A 88 -1.39 17.18 -1.78
CA PRO A 88 -0.42 17.98 -1.04
C PRO A 88 0.59 17.13 -0.26
N ILE A 89 0.16 15.96 0.20
CA ILE A 89 0.98 15.02 0.96
C ILE A 89 2.02 14.37 0.05
N LEU A 90 1.62 13.98 -1.17
CA LEU A 90 2.53 13.42 -2.18
C LEU A 90 3.57 14.43 -2.67
N GLU A 91 3.30 15.71 -2.56
CA GLU A 91 4.25 16.79 -2.83
C GLU A 91 5.25 17.04 -1.68
N GLY A 92 5.10 16.30 -0.55
CA GLY A 92 5.91 16.51 0.64
C GLY A 92 5.48 17.71 1.50
N ASN A 93 4.37 18.31 1.14
CA ASN A 93 3.77 19.40 1.89
C ASN A 93 2.92 18.84 3.05
N GLY A 94 2.55 19.70 3.98
CA GLY A 94 1.56 19.35 4.97
C GLY A 94 0.14 19.39 4.41
N VAL A 95 -0.81 18.94 5.19
CA VAL A 95 -2.24 18.99 4.87
C VAL A 95 -3.00 19.82 5.90
N PHE A 96 -3.93 20.63 5.42
CA PHE A 96 -4.82 21.39 6.29
C PHE A 96 -6.15 20.64 6.47
N ILE A 97 -6.39 20.19 7.70
CA ILE A 97 -7.62 19.49 8.06
C ILE A 97 -8.68 20.54 8.44
N LYS A 98 -9.54 20.89 7.48
CA LYS A 98 -10.54 21.96 7.62
C LYS A 98 -11.48 21.72 8.80
N LYS A 99 -11.89 20.48 9.05
CA LYS A 99 -12.87 20.10 10.09
C LYS A 99 -12.43 20.46 11.51
N ILE A 100 -11.11 20.48 11.76
CA ILE A 100 -10.53 20.80 13.07
C ILE A 100 -9.61 22.02 13.04
N ASN A 101 -9.56 22.74 11.91
CA ASN A 101 -8.72 23.91 11.70
C ASN A 101 -7.24 23.64 12.09
N LYS A 102 -6.70 22.48 11.71
CA LYS A 102 -5.33 22.06 12.05
C LYS A 102 -4.51 21.82 10.79
N PHE A 103 -3.30 22.37 10.76
CA PHE A 103 -2.31 22.04 9.73
C PHE A 103 -1.35 20.96 10.26
N VAL A 104 -1.20 19.86 9.52
CA VAL A 104 -0.30 18.76 9.87
C VAL A 104 0.85 18.72 8.88
N LYS A 105 2.07 18.78 9.39
CA LYS A 105 3.30 18.59 8.60
C LYS A 105 3.82 17.18 8.75
N PRO A 106 4.41 16.62 7.69
CA PRO A 106 5.06 15.30 7.80
C PRO A 106 6.29 15.38 8.72
N ALA A 107 6.38 14.46 9.66
CA ALA A 107 7.55 14.29 10.50
C ALA A 107 8.74 13.69 9.68
N PRO A 108 9.98 13.91 10.13
CA PRO A 108 11.15 13.31 9.50
C PRO A 108 11.00 11.80 9.36
N GLY A 109 11.31 11.30 8.17
CA GLY A 109 11.20 9.88 7.87
C GLY A 109 9.89 9.48 7.18
N PHE A 110 8.85 10.29 7.20
CA PHE A 110 7.63 10.01 6.47
C PHE A 110 7.90 9.83 4.97
N ASN A 111 7.31 8.80 4.38
CA ASN A 111 7.27 8.60 2.94
C ASN A 111 6.02 7.82 2.53
N VAL A 112 5.67 7.89 1.26
CA VAL A 112 4.49 7.21 0.71
C VAL A 112 4.92 6.16 -0.30
N ILE A 113 4.35 4.98 -0.20
CA ILE A 113 4.49 3.90 -1.17
C ILE A 113 3.08 3.49 -1.60
N ALA A 114 2.82 3.44 -2.89
CA ALA A 114 1.56 2.97 -3.43
C ALA A 114 1.76 1.69 -4.22
N THR A 115 0.83 0.73 -4.12
CA THR A 115 0.80 -0.48 -4.94
C THR A 115 -0.41 -0.48 -5.86
N ALA A 116 -0.25 -1.03 -7.07
CA ALA A 116 -1.31 -1.17 -8.04
C ALA A 116 -1.14 -2.46 -8.85
N ASN A 117 -2.23 -3.01 -9.35
CA ASN A 117 -2.22 -4.14 -10.29
C ASN A 117 -2.11 -3.66 -11.75
N THR A 118 -2.39 -2.40 -11.99
CA THR A 118 -2.30 -1.74 -13.29
C THR A 118 -1.28 -0.60 -13.23
N LYS A 119 -0.91 -0.08 -14.40
CA LYS A 119 -0.03 1.12 -14.48
C LYS A 119 -0.79 2.44 -14.27
N GLY A 120 -1.98 2.40 -13.67
CA GLY A 120 -2.84 3.56 -13.47
C GLY A 120 -3.73 3.89 -14.67
N GLN A 121 -3.64 3.12 -15.74
CA GLN A 121 -4.40 3.31 -17.00
C GLN A 121 -5.69 2.47 -17.06
N GLY A 122 -6.06 1.82 -15.95
CA GLY A 122 -7.15 0.85 -15.92
C GLY A 122 -6.76 -0.48 -16.58
N SER A 123 -7.74 -1.37 -16.72
CA SER A 123 -7.53 -2.67 -17.37
C SER A 123 -7.93 -2.62 -18.83
N GLU A 124 -6.97 -2.49 -19.74
CA GLU A 124 -7.23 -2.58 -21.19
C GLU A 124 -7.75 -3.97 -21.60
N ASP A 125 -7.32 -5.03 -20.87
CA ASP A 125 -7.65 -6.43 -21.17
C ASP A 125 -8.87 -6.96 -20.40
N GLY A 126 -9.59 -6.15 -19.61
CA GLY A 126 -10.70 -6.57 -18.77
C GLY A 126 -10.35 -7.56 -17.65
N LYS A 127 -9.05 -7.82 -17.40
CA LYS A 127 -8.58 -8.76 -16.39
C LYS A 127 -8.72 -8.27 -14.95
N PHE A 128 -8.78 -6.94 -14.77
CA PHE A 128 -8.90 -6.29 -13.47
C PHE A 128 -10.19 -5.48 -13.42
N ILE A 129 -11.29 -6.17 -13.13
CA ILE A 129 -12.61 -5.55 -12.99
C ILE A 129 -12.58 -4.61 -11.79
N GLY A 130 -13.03 -3.36 -11.97
CA GLY A 130 -13.12 -2.36 -10.91
C GLY A 130 -11.91 -1.44 -10.77
N THR A 131 -10.84 -1.63 -11.57
CA THR A 131 -9.75 -0.65 -11.59
C THR A 131 -10.18 0.62 -12.32
N ASN A 132 -9.87 1.76 -11.71
CA ASN A 132 -10.13 3.07 -12.28
C ASN A 132 -8.89 3.61 -12.99
N ILE A 133 -9.10 4.49 -13.96
CA ILE A 133 -8.03 5.31 -14.53
C ILE A 133 -7.68 6.35 -13.46
N LEU A 134 -6.47 6.24 -12.91
CA LEU A 134 -5.98 7.25 -11.98
C LEU A 134 -5.72 8.56 -12.73
N ASN A 135 -6.00 9.67 -12.06
CA ASN A 135 -5.70 10.99 -12.61
C ASN A 135 -4.19 11.10 -12.89
N GLU A 136 -3.83 11.51 -14.10
CA GLU A 136 -2.44 11.64 -14.54
C GLU A 136 -1.64 12.56 -13.62
N ALA A 137 -2.23 13.70 -13.23
CA ALA A 137 -1.61 14.62 -12.26
C ALA A 137 -1.34 13.99 -10.90
N PHE A 138 -2.11 12.98 -10.48
CA PHE A 138 -1.85 12.22 -9.26
C PHE A 138 -0.66 11.27 -9.45
N LEU A 139 -0.56 10.59 -10.60
CA LEU A 139 0.54 9.67 -10.91
C LEU A 139 1.87 10.40 -11.07
N GLU A 140 1.89 11.61 -11.62
CA GLU A 140 3.09 12.44 -11.78
C GLU A 140 3.76 12.78 -10.43
N ARG A 141 3.04 12.68 -9.32
CA ARG A 141 3.57 12.91 -7.98
C ARG A 141 4.35 11.73 -7.40
N PHE A 142 4.43 10.63 -8.16
CA PHE A 142 5.29 9.48 -7.83
C PHE A 142 6.52 9.49 -8.74
N PRO A 143 7.61 10.15 -8.32
CA PRO A 143 8.82 10.27 -9.16
C PRO A 143 9.55 8.94 -9.37
N ILE A 144 9.22 7.93 -8.56
CA ILE A 144 9.80 6.60 -8.65
C ILE A 144 8.70 5.61 -8.97
N THR A 145 8.76 4.99 -10.15
CA THR A 145 7.87 3.90 -10.53
C THR A 145 8.68 2.61 -10.69
N VAL A 146 8.23 1.55 -10.04
CA VAL A 146 8.86 0.23 -10.06
C VAL A 146 7.85 -0.79 -10.58
N GLU A 147 8.23 -1.54 -11.60
CA GLU A 147 7.46 -2.69 -12.06
C GLU A 147 7.99 -3.96 -11.38
N GLN A 148 7.17 -4.58 -10.54
CA GLN A 148 7.51 -5.82 -9.87
C GLN A 148 6.96 -7.02 -10.67
N SER A 149 7.85 -7.85 -11.17
CA SER A 149 7.52 -9.13 -11.78
C SER A 149 7.31 -10.22 -10.74
N TYR A 150 6.81 -11.38 -11.17
CA TYR A 150 6.79 -12.57 -10.31
C TYR A 150 8.22 -12.98 -9.91
N PRO A 151 8.40 -13.54 -8.70
CA PRO A 151 9.66 -14.14 -8.31
C PRO A 151 10.06 -15.24 -9.29
N SER A 152 11.35 -15.54 -9.39
CA SER A 152 11.80 -16.70 -10.15
C SER A 152 11.37 -17.99 -9.43
N ASN A 153 11.14 -19.07 -10.18
CA ASN A 153 10.77 -20.38 -9.62
C ASN A 153 11.68 -20.81 -8.45
N LYS A 154 12.98 -20.53 -8.56
CA LYS A 154 13.95 -20.80 -7.49
C LYS A 154 13.62 -20.03 -6.19
N ASN A 155 13.18 -18.79 -6.30
CA ASN A 155 12.80 -17.98 -5.14
C ASN A 155 11.45 -18.43 -4.58
N GLU A 156 10.51 -18.81 -5.44
CA GLU A 156 9.21 -19.33 -5.00
C GLU A 156 9.36 -20.65 -4.23
N ILE A 157 10.18 -21.58 -4.72
CA ILE A 157 10.53 -22.83 -4.01
C ILE A 157 11.08 -22.49 -2.61
N LYS A 158 12.03 -21.54 -2.54
CA LYS A 158 12.61 -21.13 -1.27
C LYS A 158 11.61 -20.49 -0.31
N MET A 159 10.66 -19.70 -0.83
CA MET A 159 9.58 -19.12 -0.03
C MET A 159 8.66 -20.21 0.52
N LEU A 160 8.27 -21.17 -0.31
CA LEU A 160 7.45 -22.31 0.12
C LEU A 160 8.17 -23.18 1.16
N ASP A 161 9.43 -23.50 0.95
CA ASP A 161 10.25 -24.26 1.91
C ASP A 161 10.30 -23.57 3.28
N ASN A 162 10.47 -22.25 3.29
CA ASN A 162 10.48 -21.48 4.54
C ASN A 162 9.13 -21.55 5.26
N VAL A 163 8.02 -21.37 4.54
CA VAL A 163 6.67 -21.44 5.13
C VAL A 163 6.37 -22.87 5.61
N MET A 164 6.73 -23.88 4.85
CA MET A 164 6.54 -25.28 5.22
C MET A 164 7.35 -25.65 6.46
N THR A 165 8.61 -25.19 6.53
CA THR A 165 9.47 -25.39 7.70
C THR A 165 8.88 -24.74 8.95
N GLN A 166 8.37 -23.50 8.85
CA GLN A 166 7.69 -22.82 9.96
C GLN A 166 6.44 -23.57 10.44
N LYS A 167 5.78 -24.32 9.55
CA LYS A 167 4.60 -25.13 9.88
C LYS A 167 4.93 -26.57 10.26
N GLY A 168 6.21 -26.94 10.36
CA GLY A 168 6.66 -28.28 10.71
C GLY A 168 6.56 -29.31 9.58
N LEU A 169 6.33 -28.86 8.34
CA LEU A 169 6.25 -29.71 7.15
C LEU A 169 7.64 -29.80 6.49
N THR A 170 8.47 -30.74 6.93
CA THR A 170 9.90 -30.79 6.54
C THR A 170 10.32 -32.11 5.90
N ASN A 171 9.40 -33.04 5.67
CA ASN A 171 9.74 -34.32 5.08
C ASN A 171 10.00 -34.20 3.55
N GLN A 172 10.62 -35.23 2.96
CA GLN A 172 10.98 -35.26 1.53
C GLN A 172 9.76 -35.23 0.59
N VAL A 173 8.62 -35.78 1.04
CA VAL A 173 7.38 -35.80 0.25
C VAL A 173 6.83 -34.36 0.13
N ASP A 174 6.85 -33.59 1.24
CA ASP A 174 6.39 -32.23 1.26
C ASP A 174 7.25 -31.34 0.35
N LYS A 175 8.58 -31.52 0.36
CA LYS A 175 9.51 -30.79 -0.51
C LYS A 175 9.23 -31.07 -1.98
N LYS A 176 9.05 -32.34 -2.35
CA LYS A 176 8.73 -32.72 -3.74
C LYS A 176 7.38 -32.20 -4.20
N PHE A 177 6.41 -32.11 -3.28
CA PHE A 177 5.10 -31.49 -3.55
C PHE A 177 5.22 -29.98 -3.81
N ALA A 178 6.04 -29.27 -3.04
CA ALA A 178 6.30 -27.86 -3.23
C ALA A 178 6.97 -27.57 -4.59
N GLU A 179 7.96 -28.37 -4.98
CA GLU A 179 8.61 -28.27 -6.29
C GLU A 179 7.62 -28.51 -7.45
N ASN A 180 6.76 -29.50 -7.32
CA ASN A 180 5.75 -29.81 -8.34
C ASN A 180 4.70 -28.70 -8.47
N LEU A 181 4.30 -28.04 -7.37
CA LEU A 181 3.34 -26.94 -7.40
C LEU A 181 3.83 -25.74 -8.23
N ILE A 182 5.14 -25.49 -8.22
CA ILE A 182 5.74 -24.35 -8.92
C ILE A 182 6.00 -24.65 -10.39
N THR A 183 6.18 -25.91 -10.72
CA THR A 183 6.41 -26.38 -12.11
C THR A 183 5.11 -26.59 -12.87
N TRP A 184 3.96 -26.48 -12.22
CA TRP A 184 2.62 -26.62 -12.82
C TRP A 184 2.10 -25.30 -13.34
#